data_8837aca7b653c1c63b1de879fa14831b
#
_entry.id   8837aca7b653c1c63b1de879fa14831b
#
_cell.length_a   1.000
_cell.length_b   1.000
_cell.length_c   1.000
_cell.angle_alpha   90.00
_cell.angle_beta   90.00
_cell.angle_gamma   90.00
#
_symmetry.space_group_name_H-M   'P 1'
#
loop_
_entity.id
_entity.type
_entity.pdbx_description
1 polymer ?
#
loop_
_entity_poly.entity_id
_entity_poly.type
_entity_poly.pdbx_seq_one_letter_code
_entity_poly.pdbx_strand_id
1 'polypeptide(L)'
;MTYDEFKSSSRFAPEELIAFAYGILVDDPPAGFTARLPAPPFLMLDRILEISVNGRQGRIIAVQEIRMDAWYFQCHMPADPVQPGCLGVDAIWQLLGFYCAWRGGLGSGRALGCGEVAFNGQIRPFNRLVRYEVDVRRFTHLKESGASIVIGEGRLFVDNEEIAEVHEARTGLFKGIAYPDYPRRSANSVGGRLDK
;
A
#
# COMPACT_ATOMS: atom_id res chain seq x y z
N MET A 1 17.41 7.47 -6.81
CA MET A 1 17.44 8.62 -5.84
C MET A 1 18.07 8.21 -4.54
N THR A 2 18.61 9.18 -3.78
CA THR A 2 19.11 8.92 -2.42
C THR A 2 17.97 8.64 -1.44
N TYR A 3 18.30 8.06 -0.28
CA TYR A 3 17.30 7.79 0.78
C TYR A 3 16.69 9.09 1.35
N ASP A 4 17.48 10.16 1.42
CA ASP A 4 16.98 11.45 1.89
C ASP A 4 16.05 12.11 0.85
N GLU A 5 16.35 12.00 -0.43
CA GLU A 5 15.44 12.42 -1.51
C GLU A 5 14.13 11.63 -1.45
N PHE A 6 14.18 10.32 -1.25
CA PHE A 6 12.99 9.47 -1.09
C PHE A 6 12.10 9.97 0.04
N LYS A 7 12.67 10.25 1.23
CA LYS A 7 11.92 10.73 2.40
C LYS A 7 11.40 12.17 2.28
N SER A 8 11.98 12.97 1.42
CA SER A 8 11.58 14.37 1.22
C SER A 8 10.66 14.57 0.02
N SER A 9 10.59 13.60 -0.88
CA SER A 9 9.70 13.65 -2.05
C SER A 9 8.24 13.50 -1.62
N SER A 10 7.38 14.37 -2.14
CA SER A 10 5.94 14.33 -1.87
C SER A 10 5.12 13.72 -3.02
N ARG A 11 5.78 13.34 -4.10
CA ARG A 11 5.18 12.77 -5.31
C ARG A 11 6.07 11.69 -5.87
N PHE A 12 5.46 10.66 -6.49
CA PHE A 12 6.20 9.59 -7.16
C PHE A 12 5.54 9.23 -8.48
N ALA A 13 6.36 9.15 -9.52
CA ALA A 13 5.97 8.77 -10.87
C ALA A 13 5.79 7.25 -11.00
N PRO A 14 5.18 6.75 -12.08
CA PRO A 14 4.96 5.32 -12.29
C PRO A 14 6.27 4.52 -12.25
N GLU A 15 7.31 5.02 -12.89
CA GLU A 15 8.63 4.38 -12.95
C GLU A 15 9.27 4.26 -11.56
N GLU A 16 9.05 5.25 -10.70
CA GLU A 16 9.54 5.26 -9.33
C GLU A 16 8.82 4.25 -8.45
N LEU A 17 7.50 4.09 -8.62
CA LEU A 17 6.74 3.06 -7.89
C LEU A 17 7.14 1.65 -8.34
N ILE A 18 7.36 1.45 -9.63
CA ILE A 18 7.90 0.18 -10.17
C ILE A 18 9.31 -0.06 -9.61
N ALA A 19 10.18 0.93 -9.64
CA ALA A 19 11.53 0.83 -9.07
C ALA A 19 11.49 0.52 -7.56
N PHE A 20 10.54 1.10 -6.81
CA PHE A 20 10.33 0.78 -5.40
C PHE A 20 9.85 -0.68 -5.20
N ALA A 21 8.94 -1.16 -6.06
CA ALA A 21 8.47 -2.55 -6.01
C ALA A 21 9.62 -3.54 -6.19
N TYR A 22 10.55 -3.26 -7.10
CA TYR A 22 11.74 -4.10 -7.33
C TYR A 22 12.93 -3.77 -6.43
N GLY A 23 12.85 -2.72 -5.62
CA GLY A 23 13.87 -2.36 -4.64
C GLY A 23 15.11 -1.69 -5.18
N ILE A 24 14.96 -1.00 -6.29
CA ILE A 24 16.02 -0.28 -6.99
C ILE A 24 15.80 1.24 -7.03
N LEU A 25 14.76 1.75 -6.33
CA LEU A 25 14.48 3.18 -6.29
C LEU A 25 15.52 3.97 -5.50
N VAL A 26 15.96 3.41 -4.37
CA VAL A 26 16.90 4.08 -3.45
C VAL A 26 18.30 3.49 -3.67
N ASP A 27 19.27 4.37 -3.95
CA ASP A 27 20.63 3.99 -4.31
C ASP A 27 21.50 3.70 -3.06
N ASP A 28 21.20 4.37 -1.94
CA ASP A 28 21.91 4.29 -0.65
C ASP A 28 20.98 3.83 0.50
N PRO A 29 20.26 2.71 0.37
CA PRO A 29 19.28 2.32 1.36
C PRO A 29 19.93 1.99 2.69
N PRO A 30 19.37 2.46 3.84
CA PRO A 30 19.89 2.08 5.14
C PRO A 30 19.71 0.58 5.40
N ALA A 31 20.54 0.04 6.28
CA ALA A 31 20.44 -1.37 6.67
C ALA A 31 19.03 -1.72 7.14
N GLY A 32 18.42 -2.75 6.55
CA GLY A 32 17.07 -3.18 6.84
C GLY A 32 15.96 -2.45 6.05
N PHE A 33 16.29 -1.60 5.08
CA PHE A 33 15.32 -1.04 4.15
C PHE A 33 14.90 -2.09 3.11
N THR A 34 13.92 -2.89 3.48
CA THR A 34 13.43 -4.01 2.67
C THR A 34 11.94 -3.87 2.29
N ALA A 35 11.36 -2.73 2.60
CA ALA A 35 10.00 -2.40 2.19
C ALA A 35 9.88 -2.42 0.66
N ARG A 36 8.77 -2.96 0.17
CA ARG A 36 8.43 -3.05 -1.26
C ARG A 36 6.94 -2.86 -1.44
N LEU A 37 6.54 -2.33 -2.58
CA LEU A 37 5.21 -2.51 -3.12
C LEU A 37 5.12 -3.86 -3.84
N PRO A 38 3.92 -4.43 -4.03
CA PRO A 38 3.77 -5.55 -4.96
C PRO A 38 4.20 -5.13 -6.36
N ALA A 39 4.74 -6.08 -7.13
CA ALA A 39 5.03 -5.84 -8.54
C ALA A 39 3.74 -5.95 -9.39
N PRO A 40 3.69 -5.37 -10.59
CA PRO A 40 2.62 -5.62 -11.53
C PRO A 40 2.44 -7.13 -11.81
N PRO A 41 1.21 -7.61 -11.99
CA PRO A 41 -0.03 -6.82 -12.13
C PRO A 41 -0.74 -6.49 -10.80
N PHE A 42 -0.19 -6.82 -9.64
CA PHE A 42 -0.79 -6.59 -8.33
C PHE A 42 -0.50 -5.19 -7.75
N LEU A 43 0.36 -4.40 -8.36
CA LEU A 43 0.55 -2.99 -8.04
C LEU A 43 -0.70 -2.21 -8.45
N MET A 44 -1.44 -1.69 -7.46
CA MET A 44 -2.71 -0.98 -7.68
C MET A 44 -2.54 0.54 -7.75
N LEU A 45 -1.31 1.02 -7.89
CA LEU A 45 -0.97 2.43 -7.86
C LEU A 45 -0.13 2.78 -9.09
N ASP A 46 -0.57 3.77 -9.87
CA ASP A 46 0.25 4.28 -10.98
C ASP A 46 1.10 5.47 -10.55
N ARG A 47 0.55 6.38 -9.73
CA ARG A 47 1.26 7.58 -9.28
C ARG A 47 0.84 7.95 -7.86
N ILE A 48 1.78 8.45 -7.07
CA ILE A 48 1.49 9.17 -5.83
C ILE A 48 1.50 10.67 -6.14
N LEU A 49 0.37 11.33 -5.86
CA LEU A 49 0.16 12.73 -6.16
C LEU A 49 0.56 13.65 -5.01
N GLU A 50 0.45 13.15 -3.79
CA GLU A 50 0.71 13.90 -2.58
C GLU A 50 1.10 12.99 -1.44
N ILE A 51 2.12 13.39 -0.69
CA ILE A 51 2.40 12.88 0.65
C ILE A 51 2.65 14.09 1.55
N SER A 52 1.99 14.11 2.69
CA SER A 52 2.20 15.14 3.71
C SER A 52 2.23 14.53 5.11
N VAL A 53 2.85 15.27 6.03
CA VAL A 53 3.01 14.85 7.43
C VAL A 53 2.75 16.02 8.38
N ASN A 54 2.05 15.72 9.46
CA ASN A 54 1.84 16.63 10.57
C ASN A 54 1.99 15.85 11.90
N GLY A 55 3.20 15.87 12.46
CA GLY A 55 3.52 15.08 13.64
C GLY A 55 3.39 13.57 13.41
N ARG A 56 2.42 12.93 14.08
CA ARG A 56 2.09 11.50 13.89
C ARG A 56 1.05 11.25 12.82
N GLN A 57 0.37 12.28 12.37
CA GLN A 57 -0.66 12.26 11.33
C GLN A 57 -0.05 12.60 9.98
N GLY A 58 -0.83 12.43 8.93
CA GLY A 58 -0.44 12.81 7.57
C GLY A 58 -1.50 12.42 6.57
N ARG A 59 -1.15 12.57 5.30
CA ARG A 59 -2.02 12.20 4.19
C ARG A 59 -1.19 11.65 3.05
N ILE A 60 -1.75 10.70 2.32
CA ILE A 60 -1.19 10.23 1.07
C ILE A 60 -2.31 10.04 0.05
N ILE A 61 -2.09 10.54 -1.17
CA ILE A 61 -3.04 10.45 -2.28
C ILE A 61 -2.34 9.80 -3.46
N ALA A 62 -2.99 8.80 -4.05
CA ALA A 62 -2.52 8.16 -5.26
C ALA A 62 -3.66 7.96 -6.27
N VAL A 63 -3.28 7.62 -7.48
CA VAL A 63 -4.21 7.29 -8.57
C VAL A 63 -3.81 6.01 -9.26
N GLN A 64 -4.83 5.35 -9.83
CA GLN A 64 -4.71 4.23 -10.74
C GLN A 64 -5.51 4.55 -12.01
N GLU A 65 -4.89 4.46 -13.17
CA GLU A 65 -5.58 4.56 -14.46
C GLU A 65 -6.30 3.25 -14.75
N ILE A 66 -7.57 3.34 -15.08
CA ILE A 66 -8.35 2.16 -15.44
C ILE A 66 -8.06 1.79 -16.88
N ARG A 67 -7.60 0.57 -17.06
CA ARG A 67 -7.28 0.00 -18.37
C ARG A 67 -8.26 -1.13 -18.67
N MET A 68 -8.88 -1.06 -19.84
CA MET A 68 -9.87 -2.05 -20.27
C MET A 68 -9.28 -3.47 -20.37
N ASP A 69 -7.98 -3.58 -20.61
CA ASP A 69 -7.22 -4.84 -20.66
C ASP A 69 -6.70 -5.32 -19.30
N ALA A 70 -7.08 -4.66 -18.19
CA ALA A 70 -6.64 -5.09 -16.88
C ALA A 70 -7.08 -6.53 -16.58
N TRP A 71 -6.17 -7.29 -16.00
CA TRP A 71 -6.32 -8.73 -15.79
C TRP A 71 -7.60 -9.12 -15.02
N TYR A 72 -8.01 -8.30 -14.06
CA TYR A 72 -9.18 -8.58 -13.25
C TYR A 72 -10.50 -8.45 -14.04
N PHE A 73 -10.58 -7.61 -15.06
CA PHE A 73 -11.76 -7.54 -15.92
C PHE A 73 -11.92 -8.76 -16.81
N GLN A 74 -10.83 -9.54 -17.03
CA GLN A 74 -10.89 -10.76 -17.81
C GLN A 74 -11.52 -11.94 -17.06
N CYS A 75 -11.57 -11.88 -15.72
CA CYS A 75 -12.00 -12.98 -14.89
C CYS A 75 -13.05 -12.62 -13.83
N HIS A 76 -13.22 -11.36 -13.53
CA HIS A 76 -14.12 -10.92 -12.46
C HIS A 76 -15.11 -9.84 -12.97
N MET A 77 -16.33 -10.27 -13.42
CA MET A 77 -16.84 -11.63 -13.58
C MET A 77 -17.21 -11.85 -15.03
N PRO A 78 -17.31 -13.07 -15.56
CA PRO A 78 -17.79 -13.33 -16.91
C PRO A 78 -19.14 -12.63 -17.17
N ALA A 79 -19.25 -11.88 -18.27
CA ALA A 79 -20.39 -11.08 -18.66
C ALA A 79 -20.73 -9.86 -17.75
N ASP A 80 -19.97 -9.65 -16.66
CA ASP A 80 -20.16 -8.52 -15.75
C ASP A 80 -18.80 -8.02 -15.21
N PRO A 81 -17.92 -7.44 -16.08
CA PRO A 81 -16.58 -7.06 -15.69
C PRO A 81 -16.60 -5.91 -14.69
N VAL A 82 -15.99 -6.14 -13.52
CA VAL A 82 -15.83 -5.21 -12.43
C VAL A 82 -14.51 -5.47 -11.70
N GLN A 83 -13.80 -4.42 -11.29
CA GLN A 83 -12.63 -4.60 -10.43
C GLN A 83 -13.07 -5.19 -9.08
N PRO A 84 -12.45 -6.29 -8.60
CA PRO A 84 -12.73 -6.80 -7.26
C PRO A 84 -12.53 -5.72 -6.19
N GLY A 85 -13.52 -5.50 -5.32
CA GLY A 85 -13.43 -4.49 -4.26
C GLY A 85 -12.24 -4.70 -3.33
N CYS A 86 -11.83 -5.95 -3.11
CA CYS A 86 -10.66 -6.28 -2.30
C CYS A 86 -9.35 -5.68 -2.86
N LEU A 87 -9.23 -5.48 -4.18
CA LEU A 87 -8.06 -4.83 -4.77
C LEU A 87 -7.99 -3.33 -4.41
N GLY A 88 -9.17 -2.67 -4.30
CA GLY A 88 -9.24 -1.31 -3.79
C GLY A 88 -8.82 -1.20 -2.32
N VAL A 89 -9.24 -2.18 -1.50
CA VAL A 89 -8.80 -2.26 -0.09
C VAL A 89 -7.31 -2.50 0.00
N ASP A 90 -6.77 -3.39 -0.85
CA ASP A 90 -5.33 -3.67 -0.88
C ASP A 90 -4.53 -2.42 -1.31
N ALA A 91 -5.05 -1.61 -2.24
CA ALA A 91 -4.42 -0.34 -2.62
C ALA A 91 -4.24 0.61 -1.41
N ILE A 92 -5.20 0.64 -0.50
CA ILE A 92 -5.08 1.41 0.76
C ILE A 92 -3.95 0.86 1.63
N TRP A 93 -3.80 -0.47 1.76
CA TRP A 93 -2.67 -1.06 2.47
C TRP A 93 -1.34 -0.82 1.76
N GLN A 94 -1.30 -0.85 0.43
CA GLN A 94 -0.12 -0.51 -0.36
C GLN A 94 0.32 0.93 -0.07
N LEU A 95 -0.61 1.89 -0.03
CA LEU A 95 -0.34 3.29 0.30
C LEU A 95 0.17 3.46 1.74
N LEU A 96 -0.47 2.81 2.70
CA LEU A 96 -0.02 2.85 4.10
C LEU A 96 1.37 2.23 4.26
N GLY A 97 1.64 1.12 3.57
CA GLY A 97 2.96 0.49 3.56
C GLY A 97 4.05 1.39 2.98
N PHE A 98 3.74 2.04 1.86
CA PHE A 98 4.63 3.02 1.24
C PHE A 98 4.87 4.22 2.16
N TYR A 99 3.80 4.79 2.72
CA TYR A 99 3.88 5.89 3.68
C TYR A 99 4.75 5.51 4.90
N CYS A 100 4.59 4.29 5.40
CA CYS A 100 5.38 3.78 6.53
C CYS A 100 6.89 3.75 6.20
N ALA A 101 7.25 3.28 4.99
CA ALA A 101 8.64 3.29 4.51
C ALA A 101 9.18 4.72 4.30
N TRP A 102 8.35 5.59 3.70
CA TRP A 102 8.66 7.00 3.49
C TRP A 102 8.91 7.74 4.81
N ARG A 103 8.18 7.37 5.89
CA ARG A 103 8.39 7.90 7.25
C ARG A 103 9.65 7.33 7.94
N GLY A 104 10.44 6.52 7.24
CA GLY A 104 11.67 5.92 7.79
C GLY A 104 11.47 4.55 8.45
N GLY A 105 10.31 3.94 8.28
CA GLY A 105 10.08 2.56 8.71
C GLY A 105 10.99 1.59 7.96
N LEU A 106 11.53 0.61 8.67
CA LEU A 106 12.46 -0.40 8.13
C LEU A 106 11.86 -1.80 8.26
N GLY A 107 12.23 -2.67 7.35
CA GLY A 107 11.75 -4.05 7.31
C GLY A 107 10.74 -4.30 6.19
N SER A 108 10.08 -5.45 6.24
CA SER A 108 9.10 -5.89 5.22
C SER A 108 7.68 -5.57 5.65
N GLY A 109 6.84 -5.15 4.69
CA GLY A 109 5.46 -4.74 4.93
C GLY A 109 4.51 -5.91 5.16
N ARG A 110 3.54 -5.70 6.05
CA ARG A 110 2.40 -6.60 6.25
C ARG A 110 1.15 -5.80 6.53
N ALA A 111 0.05 -6.15 5.83
CA ALA A 111 -1.28 -5.72 6.21
C ALA A 111 -1.64 -6.37 7.54
N LEU A 112 -2.14 -5.58 8.47
CA LEU A 112 -2.51 -6.04 9.81
C LEU A 112 -4.02 -6.13 10.01
N GLY A 113 -4.79 -5.64 9.04
CA GLY A 113 -6.23 -5.64 9.06
C GLY A 113 -6.82 -4.24 8.87
N CYS A 114 -8.12 -4.17 8.93
CA CYS A 114 -8.92 -2.95 8.98
C CYS A 114 -10.11 -3.17 9.90
N GLY A 115 -10.83 -2.10 10.18
CA GLY A 115 -12.14 -2.15 10.80
C GLY A 115 -13.22 -2.44 9.77
N GLU A 116 -14.14 -1.50 9.58
CA GLU A 116 -15.22 -1.61 8.60
C GLU A 116 -14.73 -1.29 7.19
N VAL A 117 -15.30 -1.99 6.20
CA VAL A 117 -15.18 -1.66 4.78
C VAL A 117 -16.59 -1.50 4.22
N ALA A 118 -16.88 -0.33 3.66
CA ALA A 118 -18.14 -0.05 2.98
C ALA A 118 -17.90 0.12 1.48
N PHE A 119 -18.70 -0.57 0.66
CA PHE A 119 -18.69 -0.43 -0.79
C PHE A 119 -20.02 0.19 -1.24
N ASN A 120 -19.94 1.40 -1.82
CA ASN A 120 -21.09 2.19 -2.27
C ASN A 120 -21.16 2.28 -3.80
N GLY A 121 -20.13 1.82 -4.51
CA GLY A 121 -20.04 1.86 -5.96
C GLY A 121 -19.10 0.81 -6.52
N GLN A 122 -18.80 0.91 -7.81
CA GLN A 122 -18.04 -0.09 -8.56
C GLN A 122 -17.04 0.59 -9.50
N ILE A 123 -15.97 -0.14 -9.84
CA ILE A 123 -15.01 0.25 -10.87
C ILE A 123 -15.21 -0.64 -12.07
N ARG A 124 -15.60 -0.02 -13.20
CA ARG A 124 -15.96 -0.67 -14.45
C ARG A 124 -14.94 -0.39 -15.55
N PRO A 125 -14.86 -1.20 -16.63
CA PRO A 125 -13.90 -0.98 -17.72
C PRO A 125 -14.03 0.37 -18.45
N PHE A 126 -15.19 1.02 -18.38
CA PHE A 126 -15.44 2.33 -18.99
C PHE A 126 -15.05 3.52 -18.10
N ASN A 127 -14.75 3.28 -16.81
CA ASN A 127 -14.20 4.31 -15.95
C ASN A 127 -12.76 4.65 -16.38
N ARG A 128 -12.27 5.80 -15.93
CA ARG A 128 -10.96 6.32 -16.37
C ARG A 128 -9.91 6.29 -15.26
N LEU A 129 -10.30 6.71 -14.05
CA LEU A 129 -9.37 6.95 -12.97
C LEU A 129 -9.95 6.53 -11.63
N VAL A 130 -9.18 5.78 -10.87
CA VAL A 130 -9.40 5.61 -9.43
C VAL A 130 -8.45 6.52 -8.69
N ARG A 131 -8.96 7.26 -7.70
CA ARG A 131 -8.17 8.01 -6.75
C ARG A 131 -8.34 7.39 -5.36
N TYR A 132 -7.22 7.12 -4.74
CA TYR A 132 -7.11 6.64 -3.38
C TYR A 132 -6.64 7.78 -2.49
N GLU A 133 -7.38 8.06 -1.43
CA GLU A 133 -7.01 9.03 -0.40
C GLU A 133 -6.89 8.33 0.93
N VAL A 134 -5.77 8.52 1.61
CA VAL A 134 -5.55 7.96 2.94
C VAL A 134 -5.19 9.09 3.90
N ASP A 135 -6.04 9.28 4.88
CA ASP A 135 -5.78 10.16 6.02
C ASP A 135 -5.10 9.33 7.11
N VAL A 136 -3.80 9.52 7.27
CA VAL A 136 -3.00 8.81 8.29
C VAL A 136 -3.30 9.39 9.66
N ARG A 137 -3.93 8.60 10.51
CA ARG A 137 -4.26 8.98 11.89
C ARG A 137 -3.06 8.88 12.82
N ARG A 138 -2.23 7.86 12.60
CA ARG A 138 -1.07 7.63 13.47
C ARG A 138 0.02 6.82 12.79
N PHE A 139 1.24 7.33 12.89
CA PHE A 139 2.48 6.60 12.64
C PHE A 139 3.21 6.37 13.97
N THR A 140 3.64 5.15 14.24
CA THR A 140 4.35 4.78 15.45
C THR A 140 5.58 3.93 15.12
N HIS A 141 6.72 4.30 15.65
CA HIS A 141 7.92 3.47 15.65
C HIS A 141 8.11 2.84 17.04
N LEU A 142 8.14 1.51 17.09
CA LEU A 142 8.31 0.73 18.31
C LEU A 142 9.80 0.50 18.54
N LYS A 143 10.37 1.20 19.53
CA LYS A 143 11.83 1.19 19.78
C LYS A 143 12.38 -0.20 20.10
N GLU A 144 11.64 -1.01 20.85
CA GLU A 144 12.08 -2.34 21.29
C GLU A 144 12.18 -3.36 20.15
N SER A 145 11.16 -3.41 19.30
CA SER A 145 11.11 -4.36 18.18
C SER A 145 11.67 -3.78 16.87
N GLY A 146 11.87 -2.47 16.81
CA GLY A 146 12.21 -1.77 15.58
C GLY A 146 11.10 -1.77 14.52
N ALA A 147 9.90 -2.24 14.88
CA ALA A 147 8.75 -2.23 13.99
C ALA A 147 8.18 -0.83 13.85
N SER A 148 7.60 -0.55 12.69
CA SER A 148 6.85 0.68 12.44
C SER A 148 5.42 0.34 12.04
N ILE A 149 4.44 1.00 12.64
CA ILE A 149 3.02 0.74 12.40
C ILE A 149 2.36 2.06 11.98
N VAL A 150 1.50 1.97 10.98
CA VAL A 150 0.69 3.08 10.49
C VAL A 150 -0.78 2.67 10.50
N ILE A 151 -1.64 3.61 10.90
CA ILE A 151 -3.10 3.46 10.93
C ILE A 151 -3.69 4.66 10.19
N GLY A 152 -4.65 4.41 9.32
CA GLY A 152 -5.31 5.45 8.55
C GLY A 152 -6.73 5.09 8.13
N GLU A 153 -7.42 6.09 7.61
CA GLU A 153 -8.73 6.00 6.98
C GLU A 153 -8.56 6.13 5.48
N GLY A 154 -9.09 5.17 4.73
CA GLY A 154 -9.01 5.15 3.27
C GLY A 154 -10.35 5.50 2.62
N ARG A 155 -10.30 6.24 1.52
CA ARG A 155 -11.44 6.51 0.66
C ARG A 155 -11.06 6.26 -0.79
N LEU A 156 -11.97 5.70 -1.53
CA LEU A 156 -11.82 5.39 -2.94
C LEU A 156 -12.80 6.19 -3.76
N PHE A 157 -12.30 6.84 -4.80
CA PHE A 157 -13.12 7.61 -5.74
C PHE A 157 -12.89 7.08 -7.15
N VAL A 158 -13.94 6.86 -7.91
CA VAL A 158 -13.88 6.57 -9.34
C VAL A 158 -14.47 7.72 -10.12
N ASP A 159 -13.70 8.30 -11.04
CA ASP A 159 -14.10 9.47 -11.84
C ASP A 159 -14.71 10.61 -10.99
N ASN A 160 -14.17 10.83 -9.77
CA ASN A 160 -14.56 11.76 -8.71
C ASN A 160 -15.80 11.39 -7.87
N GLU A 161 -16.44 10.27 -8.11
CA GLU A 161 -17.48 9.74 -7.25
C GLU A 161 -16.87 8.85 -6.15
N GLU A 162 -17.23 9.07 -4.89
CA GLU A 162 -16.79 8.22 -3.78
C GLU A 162 -17.53 6.88 -3.82
N ILE A 163 -16.78 5.80 -3.87
CA ILE A 163 -17.32 4.45 -4.06
C ILE A 163 -17.02 3.49 -2.92
N ALA A 164 -16.08 3.81 -2.07
CA ALA A 164 -15.77 2.95 -0.92
C ALA A 164 -15.01 3.70 0.18
N GLU A 165 -15.18 3.21 1.39
CA GLU A 165 -14.46 3.63 2.59
C GLU A 165 -13.82 2.43 3.29
N VAL A 166 -12.65 2.63 3.86
CA VAL A 166 -11.90 1.64 4.64
C VAL A 166 -11.49 2.27 5.96
N HIS A 167 -12.12 1.84 7.04
CA HIS A 167 -11.87 2.39 8.36
C HIS A 167 -10.77 1.62 9.09
N GLU A 168 -9.93 2.34 9.84
CA GLU A 168 -8.86 1.79 10.66
C GLU A 168 -7.94 0.82 9.91
N ALA A 169 -7.61 1.11 8.65
CA ALA A 169 -6.65 0.32 7.91
C ALA A 169 -5.28 0.38 8.59
N ARG A 170 -4.67 -0.77 8.80
CA ARG A 170 -3.43 -0.94 9.57
C ARG A 170 -2.40 -1.69 8.76
N THR A 171 -1.20 -1.15 8.70
CA THR A 171 -0.04 -1.76 8.05
C THR A 171 1.18 -1.59 8.93
N GLY A 172 2.08 -2.54 8.92
CA GLY A 172 3.33 -2.45 9.65
C GLY A 172 4.54 -2.88 8.81
N LEU A 173 5.70 -2.32 9.14
CA LEU A 173 7.00 -2.77 8.65
C LEU A 173 7.74 -3.46 9.80
N PHE A 174 8.25 -4.65 9.53
CA PHE A 174 8.88 -5.52 10.53
C PHE A 174 10.24 -5.98 10.06
N LYS A 175 11.24 -5.90 10.95
CA LYS A 175 12.56 -6.47 10.73
C LYS A 175 12.58 -7.94 11.14
N GLY A 176 13.39 -8.75 10.47
CA GLY A 176 13.64 -10.13 10.85
C GLY A 176 12.35 -10.95 11.00
N ILE A 177 11.52 -10.92 9.96
CA ILE A 177 10.21 -11.55 10.02
C ILE A 177 10.34 -13.05 10.34
N ALA A 178 9.98 -13.41 11.56
CA ALA A 178 9.67 -14.76 11.99
C ALA A 178 8.33 -14.71 12.69
N TYR A 179 7.43 -15.62 12.36
CA TYR A 179 6.06 -15.61 12.89
C TYR A 179 5.76 -16.88 13.70
N PRO A 180 6.47 -17.14 14.83
CA PRO A 180 6.17 -18.33 15.62
C PRO A 180 4.73 -18.33 16.14
N ASP A 181 4.12 -17.15 16.26
CA ASP A 181 2.82 -16.97 16.89
C ASP A 181 1.79 -16.18 16.06
N TYR A 182 2.10 -15.80 14.81
CA TYR A 182 1.20 -14.97 14.00
C TYR A 182 0.63 -15.73 12.80
N PRO A 183 -0.65 -15.52 12.52
CA PRO A 183 -1.76 -15.11 13.40
C PRO A 183 -2.16 -16.23 14.36
N ARG A 184 -1.74 -17.43 14.06
CA ARG A 184 -1.87 -18.66 14.82
C ARG A 184 -0.65 -19.53 14.56
N ARG A 185 -0.23 -20.32 15.54
CA ARG A 185 0.83 -21.30 15.32
C ARG A 185 0.38 -22.37 14.33
N SER A 186 1.01 -22.39 13.19
CA SER A 186 0.86 -23.42 12.17
C SER A 186 2.11 -23.51 11.32
N ALA A 187 2.30 -24.59 10.59
CA ALA A 187 3.38 -24.72 9.63
C ALA A 187 3.33 -23.60 8.56
N ASN A 188 2.13 -23.11 8.23
CA ASN A 188 1.91 -22.06 7.25
C ASN A 188 2.10 -20.63 7.80
N SER A 189 2.23 -20.46 9.11
CA SER A 189 2.52 -19.15 9.71
C SER A 189 4.02 -18.85 9.81
N VAL A 190 4.84 -19.80 9.47
CA VAL A 190 6.29 -19.61 9.30
C VAL A 190 6.48 -19.07 7.88
N GLY A 191 6.47 -17.78 7.75
CA GLY A 191 6.67 -17.11 6.48
C GLY A 191 7.98 -16.36 6.45
N GLY A 192 8.65 -16.34 5.31
CA GLY A 192 9.88 -15.64 5.21
C GLY A 192 10.29 -15.38 3.78
N ARG A 193 11.42 -14.75 3.63
CA ARG A 193 12.10 -14.66 2.36
C ARG A 193 12.68 -16.01 2.00
N LEU A 194 12.69 -16.30 0.71
CA LEU A 194 13.56 -17.35 0.21
C LEU A 194 15.00 -16.94 0.54
N ASP A 195 15.70 -17.78 1.26
CA ASP A 195 17.13 -17.61 1.44
C ASP A 195 17.81 -17.65 0.07
N LYS A 196 18.69 -16.68 -0.18
CA LYS A 196 19.47 -16.63 -1.41
C LYS A 196 20.63 -17.60 -1.33
#